data_d2caf312b9e6727cb76b80a7d45361a6
#
_entry.id   d2caf312b9e6727cb76b80a7d45361a6
#
_cell.length_a   1.000
_cell.length_b   1.000
_cell.length_c   1.000
_cell.angle_alpha   90.00
_cell.angle_beta   90.00
_cell.angle_gamma   90.00
#
_symmetry.space_group_name_H-M   'P 1'
#
loop_
_entity.id
_entity.type
_entity.pdbx_description
1 polymer ?
#
loop_
_entity_poly.entity_id
_entity_poly.type
_entity_poly.pdbx_seq_one_letter_code
_entity_poly.pdbx_strand_id
1 'polypeptide(L)'
;MKTKYIFGASLPRSGTKLYTYALSANKKIMMASNPNIELFKFLKKENSEIFKKRKKLKNLKTNYMMEDYYGSYKKSDMLQHILRSNLNIKFKENIKEFRNKSYIRSKREIKDLSLHMKKISGKTFKELFEDQIKIIKKRSKNDPQWLGFSESWVIEFFPAIARSFPDAKFLINIRDPRATIYANQNVRKKSKIAQILSYSRHFRKQIALANSYLKSKHLKNRIHIFTYESLVFYPKKTIKRICKFLDVRFDSKSTQYKNIYDFQNKENFKGASISLIPLSNFDKKRTYFWKQNINDNILKYIEFLCYHELKACGYKLFNNLETLLTKNKKKIKESFKKDLLRKVNWRSDSGNPKKEIRFEFSRHTKKKVTKTKDIKKYFINDDFYKIKLKNKKINTF
;
A
#
# COMPACT_ATOMS: atom_id res chain seq x y z
N MET A 1 -6.92 21.81 -21.76
CA MET A 1 -7.32 20.40 -21.51
C MET A 1 -7.86 20.25 -20.08
N LYS A 2 -8.93 19.47 -19.88
CA LYS A 2 -9.43 19.16 -18.53
C LYS A 2 -8.40 18.31 -17.77
N THR A 3 -8.00 18.75 -16.59
CA THR A 3 -7.06 18.02 -15.71
C THR A 3 -7.69 16.68 -15.31
N LYS A 4 -6.94 15.58 -15.47
CA LYS A 4 -7.32 14.23 -15.04
C LYS A 4 -6.64 13.86 -13.74
N TYR A 5 -7.21 12.93 -12.99
CA TYR A 5 -6.69 12.55 -11.68
C TYR A 5 -5.94 11.23 -11.69
N ILE A 6 -4.83 11.19 -10.95
CA ILE A 6 -4.01 10.01 -10.77
C ILE A 6 -3.80 9.71 -9.28
N PHE A 7 -4.07 8.49 -8.88
CA PHE A 7 -3.88 8.05 -7.50
C PHE A 7 -2.95 6.85 -7.43
N GLY A 8 -2.08 6.84 -6.44
CA GLY A 8 -1.16 5.74 -6.20
C GLY A 8 -1.40 5.06 -4.86
N ALA A 9 -1.12 3.75 -4.80
CA ALA A 9 -1.05 2.99 -3.56
C ALA A 9 0.24 2.19 -3.48
N SER A 10 0.83 2.16 -2.30
CA SER A 10 2.04 1.40 -2.01
C SER A 10 2.08 0.98 -0.55
N LEU A 11 3.03 0.12 -0.19
CA LEU A 11 3.42 -0.02 1.21
C LEU A 11 4.43 1.07 1.58
N PRO A 12 4.52 1.47 2.85
CA PRO A 12 5.63 2.29 3.30
C PRO A 12 6.96 1.60 2.97
N ARG A 13 7.97 2.38 2.63
CA ARG A 13 9.29 1.88 2.20
C ARG A 13 9.32 1.20 0.82
N SER A 14 8.28 1.33 0.04
CA SER A 14 8.25 0.81 -1.34
C SER A 14 8.72 1.82 -2.40
N GLY A 15 9.41 2.88 -2.02
CA GLY A 15 9.93 3.87 -2.96
C GLY A 15 8.88 4.85 -3.47
N THR A 16 7.86 5.16 -2.69
CA THR A 16 6.77 6.07 -3.07
C THR A 16 7.27 7.44 -3.50
N LYS A 17 8.20 8.05 -2.74
CA LYS A 17 8.82 9.33 -3.13
C LYS A 17 9.55 9.23 -4.46
N LEU A 18 10.32 8.16 -4.67
CA LEU A 18 11.09 7.97 -5.90
C LEU A 18 10.20 8.01 -7.14
N TYR A 19 9.17 7.17 -7.19
CA TYR A 19 8.34 7.13 -8.40
C TYR A 19 7.47 8.36 -8.58
N THR A 20 6.91 8.94 -7.49
CA THR A 20 6.09 10.15 -7.60
C THR A 20 6.89 11.34 -8.08
N TYR A 21 8.12 11.50 -7.60
CA TYR A 21 8.99 12.60 -8.02
C TYR A 21 9.57 12.36 -9.42
N ALA A 22 9.93 11.10 -9.75
CA ALA A 22 10.35 10.75 -11.11
C ALA A 22 9.24 11.03 -12.14
N LEU A 23 8.00 10.70 -11.84
CA LEU A 23 6.87 11.03 -12.71
C LEU A 23 6.64 12.54 -12.79
N SER A 24 6.80 13.27 -11.68
CA SER A 24 6.62 14.73 -11.65
C SER A 24 7.75 15.52 -12.35
N ALA A 25 8.85 14.87 -12.73
CA ALA A 25 9.83 15.46 -13.63
C ALA A 25 9.29 15.63 -15.06
N ASN A 26 8.20 14.93 -15.42
CA ASN A 26 7.44 15.16 -16.65
C ASN A 26 6.45 16.31 -16.43
N LYS A 27 6.54 17.38 -17.24
CA LYS A 27 5.68 18.58 -17.14
C LYS A 27 4.17 18.30 -17.21
N LYS A 28 3.76 17.16 -17.76
CA LYS A 28 2.36 16.75 -17.88
C LYS A 28 1.83 16.01 -16.65
N ILE A 29 2.68 15.72 -15.66
CA ILE A 29 2.31 14.95 -14.46
C ILE A 29 2.77 15.69 -13.22
N MET A 30 1.88 15.86 -12.24
CA MET A 30 2.23 16.35 -10.90
C MET A 30 1.64 15.42 -9.84
N MET A 31 2.51 14.84 -9.03
CA MET A 31 2.12 13.93 -7.95
C MET A 31 2.79 14.28 -6.63
N ALA A 32 2.05 14.19 -5.53
CA ALA A 32 2.59 14.24 -4.18
C ALA A 32 2.76 12.84 -3.59
N SER A 33 3.74 12.66 -2.70
CA SER A 33 3.98 11.41 -1.97
C SER A 33 3.47 11.52 -0.54
N ASN A 34 2.55 10.64 -0.16
CA ASN A 34 1.95 10.52 1.18
C ASN A 34 1.47 11.88 1.78
N PRO A 35 0.68 12.67 1.05
CA PRO A 35 0.36 14.01 1.49
C PRO A 35 -0.53 14.04 2.74
N ASN A 36 -1.47 13.10 2.87
CA ASN A 36 -2.47 13.18 3.93
C ASN A 36 -3.17 11.84 4.21
N ILE A 37 -2.51 10.95 4.91
CA ILE A 37 -3.13 9.68 5.34
C ILE A 37 -4.35 9.89 6.25
N GLU A 38 -4.48 11.06 6.89
CA GLU A 38 -5.62 11.34 7.76
C GLU A 38 -6.93 11.40 6.98
N LEU A 39 -6.92 11.88 5.73
CA LEU A 39 -8.09 11.85 4.86
C LEU A 39 -8.68 10.45 4.73
N PHE A 40 -7.82 9.44 4.55
CA PHE A 40 -8.24 8.05 4.45
C PHE A 40 -8.64 7.43 5.79
N LYS A 41 -8.01 7.86 6.89
CA LYS A 41 -8.40 7.40 8.23
C LYS A 41 -9.83 7.87 8.57
N PHE A 42 -10.13 9.13 8.29
CA PHE A 42 -11.47 9.67 8.48
C PHE A 42 -12.49 9.01 7.55
N LEU A 43 -12.14 8.81 6.26
CA LEU A 43 -12.99 8.07 5.32
C LEU A 43 -13.28 6.64 5.80
N LYS A 44 -12.28 5.97 6.34
CA LYS A 44 -12.44 4.62 6.90
C LYS A 44 -13.32 4.64 8.13
N LYS A 45 -13.13 5.61 9.03
CA LYS A 45 -13.93 5.78 10.24
C LYS A 45 -15.41 5.98 9.87
N GLU A 46 -15.71 6.89 8.95
CA GLU A 46 -17.10 7.16 8.53
C GLU A 46 -17.76 5.93 7.88
N ASN A 47 -17.06 5.27 6.93
CA ASN A 47 -17.55 4.01 6.35
C ASN A 47 -17.84 2.95 7.42
N SER A 48 -17.02 2.90 8.44
CA SER A 48 -17.15 1.94 9.53
C SER A 48 -18.35 2.23 10.42
N GLU A 49 -18.61 3.50 10.71
CA GLU A 49 -19.79 3.90 11.47
C GLU A 49 -21.08 3.63 10.68
N ILE A 50 -21.10 3.92 9.39
CA ILE A 50 -22.21 3.56 8.49
C ILE A 50 -22.44 2.04 8.50
N PHE A 51 -21.37 1.25 8.40
CA PHE A 51 -21.44 -0.21 8.42
C PHE A 51 -21.96 -0.75 9.75
N LYS A 52 -21.45 -0.22 10.88
CA LYS A 52 -21.88 -0.60 12.23
C LYS A 52 -23.38 -0.35 12.42
N LYS A 53 -23.87 0.85 12.09
CA LYS A 53 -25.28 1.22 12.18
C LYS A 53 -26.15 0.25 11.38
N ARG A 54 -25.79 0.02 10.10
CA ARG A 54 -26.53 -0.89 9.22
C ARG A 54 -26.57 -2.33 9.71
N LYS A 55 -25.49 -2.80 10.36
CA LYS A 55 -25.37 -4.18 10.87
C LYS A 55 -25.68 -4.33 12.36
N LYS A 56 -26.11 -3.26 13.03
CA LYS A 56 -26.40 -3.23 14.48
C LYS A 56 -25.23 -3.77 15.34
N LEU A 57 -23.97 -3.36 15.00
CA LEU A 57 -22.75 -3.84 15.66
C LEU A 57 -22.26 -2.84 16.71
N LYS A 58 -22.12 -3.28 17.98
CA LYS A 58 -21.63 -2.41 19.08
C LYS A 58 -20.10 -2.25 19.12
N ASN A 59 -19.32 -3.28 18.82
CA ASN A 59 -17.88 -3.37 19.12
C ASN A 59 -16.96 -3.65 17.93
N LEU A 60 -17.04 -2.88 16.83
CA LEU A 60 -16.10 -2.98 15.72
C LEU A 60 -15.12 -1.81 15.76
N LYS A 61 -13.89 -2.04 16.22
CA LYS A 61 -12.80 -1.04 16.13
C LYS A 61 -12.37 -0.87 14.68
N THR A 62 -12.36 0.35 14.16
CA THR A 62 -12.33 0.57 12.72
C THR A 62 -11.53 1.78 12.25
N ASN A 63 -10.84 2.45 13.15
CA ASN A 63 -10.19 3.73 12.89
C ASN A 63 -8.73 3.64 12.42
N TYR A 64 -8.21 2.43 12.16
CA TYR A 64 -6.82 2.24 11.75
C TYR A 64 -6.71 1.77 10.29
N MET A 65 -5.91 2.44 9.47
CA MET A 65 -5.62 2.02 8.09
C MET A 65 -4.95 0.66 8.01
N MET A 66 -4.20 0.31 9.06
CA MET A 66 -3.48 -0.96 9.18
C MET A 66 -4.33 -2.04 9.86
N GLU A 67 -5.63 -1.79 10.07
CA GLU A 67 -6.51 -2.80 10.63
C GLU A 67 -6.60 -4.00 9.72
N ASP A 68 -6.49 -5.11 10.36
CA ASP A 68 -6.53 -6.39 9.73
C ASP A 68 -7.96 -6.89 9.57
N TYR A 69 -8.41 -6.98 8.33
CA TYR A 69 -9.70 -7.58 7.98
C TYR A 69 -9.65 -9.12 7.92
N TYR A 70 -8.48 -9.66 8.15
CA TYR A 70 -8.17 -11.06 8.02
C TYR A 70 -8.66 -11.85 9.24
N GLY A 71 -9.29 -13.00 8.99
CA GLY A 71 -9.73 -13.90 10.06
C GLY A 71 -10.98 -13.49 10.83
N SER A 72 -11.83 -12.65 10.25
CA SER A 72 -13.11 -12.27 10.84
C SER A 72 -14.15 -11.97 9.77
N TYR A 73 -15.35 -12.55 9.88
CA TYR A 73 -16.46 -12.25 8.98
C TYR A 73 -16.84 -10.77 9.02
N LYS A 74 -16.96 -10.21 10.23
CA LYS A 74 -17.35 -8.81 10.42
C LYS A 74 -16.37 -7.87 9.73
N LYS A 75 -15.06 -8.16 9.83
CA LYS A 75 -14.01 -7.36 9.18
C LYS A 75 -14.00 -7.56 7.67
N SER A 76 -14.20 -8.78 7.18
CA SER A 76 -14.35 -9.05 5.75
C SER A 76 -15.56 -8.34 5.15
N ASP A 77 -16.68 -8.37 5.82
CA ASP A 77 -17.91 -7.70 5.36
C ASP A 77 -17.76 -6.16 5.39
N MET A 78 -17.03 -5.62 6.37
CA MET A 78 -16.69 -4.21 6.40
C MET A 78 -15.78 -3.81 5.22
N LEU A 79 -14.77 -4.62 4.87
CA LEU A 79 -13.96 -4.39 3.68
C LEU A 79 -14.83 -4.38 2.42
N GLN A 80 -15.75 -5.34 2.27
CA GLN A 80 -16.68 -5.37 1.14
C GLN A 80 -17.58 -4.12 1.10
N HIS A 81 -17.98 -3.61 2.26
CA HIS A 81 -18.70 -2.33 2.33
C HIS A 81 -17.84 -1.16 1.83
N ILE A 82 -16.58 -1.05 2.27
CA ILE A 82 -15.64 -0.02 1.81
C ILE A 82 -15.42 -0.12 0.30
N LEU A 83 -15.20 -1.32 -0.22
CA LEU A 83 -15.02 -1.55 -1.66
C LEU A 83 -16.24 -1.14 -2.51
N ARG A 84 -17.42 -1.10 -1.93
CA ARG A 84 -18.69 -0.66 -2.57
C ARG A 84 -19.07 0.78 -2.28
N SER A 85 -18.34 1.49 -1.41
CA SER A 85 -18.60 2.88 -1.06
C SER A 85 -18.23 3.84 -2.20
N ASN A 86 -18.57 5.12 -2.05
CA ASN A 86 -18.11 6.23 -2.89
C ASN A 86 -17.60 7.37 -2.00
N LEU A 87 -17.14 8.46 -2.59
CA LEU A 87 -16.64 9.62 -1.87
C LEU A 87 -17.72 10.70 -1.63
N ASN A 88 -18.95 10.52 -2.09
CA ASN A 88 -20.06 11.46 -1.84
C ASN A 88 -20.60 11.36 -0.41
N ILE A 89 -19.93 10.55 0.44
CA ILE A 89 -20.24 10.45 1.87
C ILE A 89 -19.98 11.83 2.51
N LYS A 90 -20.99 12.33 3.26
CA LYS A 90 -20.83 13.57 4.03
C LYS A 90 -19.72 13.41 5.07
N PHE A 91 -18.91 14.44 5.19
CA PHE A 91 -17.93 14.54 6.26
C PHE A 91 -18.64 15.03 7.54
N LYS A 92 -18.84 14.13 8.49
CA LYS A 92 -19.58 14.43 9.75
C LYS A 92 -18.69 14.72 10.94
N GLU A 93 -17.38 14.50 10.77
CA GLU A 93 -16.41 14.72 11.83
C GLU A 93 -16.06 16.20 12.01
N ASN A 94 -15.36 16.49 13.10
CA ASN A 94 -14.92 17.86 13.37
C ASN A 94 -13.86 18.30 12.34
N ILE A 95 -14.23 19.25 11.49
CA ILE A 95 -13.36 19.76 10.42
C ILE A 95 -12.10 20.45 10.97
N LYS A 96 -12.17 21.09 12.14
CA LYS A 96 -11.01 21.74 12.80
C LYS A 96 -9.99 20.66 13.23
N GLU A 97 -10.48 19.56 13.81
CA GLU A 97 -9.66 18.41 14.19
C GLU A 97 -9.00 17.78 12.97
N PHE A 98 -9.77 17.55 11.90
CA PHE A 98 -9.25 17.00 10.65
C PHE A 98 -8.16 17.88 10.04
N ARG A 99 -8.39 19.20 9.96
CA ARG A 99 -7.41 20.18 9.47
C ARG A 99 -6.12 20.14 10.27
N ASN A 100 -6.22 20.11 11.61
CA ASN A 100 -5.05 20.06 12.48
C ASN A 100 -4.25 18.74 12.28
N LYS A 101 -4.91 17.60 12.29
CA LYS A 101 -4.28 16.29 12.03
C LYS A 101 -3.64 16.25 10.64
N SER A 102 -4.33 16.77 9.62
CA SER A 102 -3.82 16.85 8.25
C SER A 102 -2.58 17.74 8.15
N TYR A 103 -2.59 18.88 8.84
CA TYR A 103 -1.44 19.77 8.92
C TYR A 103 -0.23 19.11 9.59
N ILE A 104 -0.42 18.53 10.78
CA ILE A 104 0.65 17.84 11.51
C ILE A 104 1.25 16.71 10.67
N ARG A 105 0.39 15.96 9.98
CA ARG A 105 0.83 14.86 9.11
C ARG A 105 1.60 15.36 7.90
N SER A 106 1.08 16.38 7.22
CA SER A 106 1.67 16.93 6.00
C SER A 106 3.01 17.61 6.22
N LYS A 107 3.26 18.21 7.40
CA LYS A 107 4.60 18.71 7.78
C LYS A 107 5.72 17.69 7.61
N ARG A 108 5.41 16.40 7.77
CA ARG A 108 6.39 15.31 7.70
C ARG A 108 6.66 14.82 6.27
N GLU A 109 5.67 14.96 5.39
CA GLU A 109 5.70 14.31 4.07
C GLU A 109 5.67 15.32 2.91
N ILE A 110 5.00 16.47 3.10
CA ILE A 110 4.87 17.53 2.10
C ILE A 110 4.97 18.91 2.78
N LYS A 111 6.09 19.14 3.46
CA LYS A 111 6.31 20.36 4.28
C LYS A 111 6.00 21.65 3.52
N ASP A 112 6.36 21.71 2.24
CA ASP A 112 6.12 22.84 1.33
C ASP A 112 4.64 23.20 1.14
N LEU A 113 3.74 22.23 1.29
CA LEU A 113 2.28 22.41 1.14
C LEU A 113 1.51 22.31 2.45
N SER A 114 2.19 22.05 3.57
CA SER A 114 1.53 21.71 4.84
C SER A 114 0.57 22.78 5.34
N LEU A 115 0.92 24.05 5.24
CA LEU A 115 0.07 25.17 5.70
C LEU A 115 -1.26 25.22 4.95
N HIS A 116 -1.27 24.83 3.67
CA HIS A 116 -2.50 24.80 2.89
C HIS A 116 -3.47 23.72 3.35
N MET A 117 -2.99 22.66 4.03
CA MET A 117 -3.87 21.62 4.59
C MET A 117 -4.82 22.14 5.68
N LYS A 118 -4.50 23.26 6.33
CA LYS A 118 -5.39 23.95 7.27
C LYS A 118 -6.61 24.58 6.60
N LYS A 119 -6.58 24.77 5.26
CA LYS A 119 -7.62 25.44 4.49
C LYS A 119 -8.60 24.47 3.80
N ILE A 120 -8.43 23.17 3.95
CA ILE A 120 -9.36 22.17 3.41
C ILE A 120 -10.75 22.37 4.03
N SER A 121 -11.82 22.43 3.22
CA SER A 121 -13.14 22.86 3.66
C SER A 121 -14.32 22.05 3.12
N GLY A 122 -14.05 20.98 2.39
CA GLY A 122 -15.08 20.16 1.78
C GLY A 122 -16.11 19.60 2.75
N LYS A 123 -17.38 19.55 2.34
CA LYS A 123 -18.51 18.96 3.10
C LYS A 123 -18.65 17.45 2.86
N THR A 124 -18.08 16.95 1.77
CA THR A 124 -18.03 15.54 1.40
C THR A 124 -16.58 15.08 1.26
N PHE A 125 -16.33 13.78 1.33
CA PHE A 125 -14.98 13.28 1.06
C PHE A 125 -14.53 13.55 -0.37
N LYS A 126 -15.44 13.62 -1.33
CA LYS A 126 -15.11 14.01 -2.71
C LYS A 126 -14.52 15.41 -2.75
N GLU A 127 -15.18 16.38 -2.13
CA GLU A 127 -14.70 17.76 -2.05
C GLU A 127 -13.37 17.87 -1.29
N LEU A 128 -13.18 17.11 -0.19
CA LEU A 128 -11.90 17.07 0.53
C LEU A 128 -10.76 16.53 -0.35
N PHE A 129 -11.02 15.53 -1.20
CA PHE A 129 -10.07 15.03 -2.19
C PHE A 129 -9.75 16.10 -3.24
N GLU A 130 -10.76 16.79 -3.77
CA GLU A 130 -10.61 17.86 -4.74
C GLU A 130 -9.80 19.02 -4.16
N ASP A 131 -10.06 19.43 -2.93
CA ASP A 131 -9.29 20.46 -2.24
C ASP A 131 -7.82 20.05 -2.07
N GLN A 132 -7.58 18.79 -1.69
CA GLN A 132 -6.21 18.28 -1.59
C GLN A 132 -5.49 18.31 -2.95
N ILE A 133 -6.18 17.96 -4.03
CA ILE A 133 -5.61 17.99 -5.38
C ILE A 133 -5.31 19.43 -5.81
N LYS A 134 -6.20 20.40 -5.51
CA LYS A 134 -5.94 21.82 -5.74
C LYS A 134 -4.69 22.32 -4.99
N ILE A 135 -4.48 21.82 -3.76
CA ILE A 135 -3.27 22.14 -2.99
C ILE A 135 -2.02 21.57 -3.69
N ILE A 136 -2.07 20.33 -4.17
CA ILE A 136 -0.94 19.69 -4.87
C ILE A 136 -0.62 20.43 -6.17
N LYS A 137 -1.62 20.95 -6.87
CA LYS A 137 -1.45 21.75 -8.09
C LYS A 137 -0.53 22.97 -7.87
N LYS A 138 -0.47 23.52 -6.66
CA LYS A 138 0.41 24.67 -6.31
C LYS A 138 1.92 24.38 -6.50
N ARG A 139 2.33 23.11 -6.57
CA ARG A 139 3.71 22.75 -6.92
C ARG A 139 4.04 22.92 -8.40
N SER A 140 3.03 22.89 -9.25
CA SER A 140 3.23 22.93 -10.68
C SER A 140 3.25 24.36 -11.20
N LYS A 141 4.30 24.72 -11.93
CA LYS A 141 4.39 25.96 -12.70
C LYS A 141 3.61 25.86 -14.03
N ASN A 142 3.35 24.64 -14.51
CA ASN A 142 2.61 24.36 -15.74
C ASN A 142 1.22 23.83 -15.39
N ASP A 143 0.34 23.71 -16.38
CA ASP A 143 -0.94 23.06 -16.21
C ASP A 143 -0.82 21.54 -16.55
N PRO A 144 -0.64 20.67 -15.53
CA PRO A 144 -0.40 19.26 -15.76
C PRO A 144 -1.68 18.58 -16.26
N GLN A 145 -1.52 17.66 -17.21
CA GLN A 145 -2.62 16.81 -17.68
C GLN A 145 -3.10 15.85 -16.58
N TRP A 146 -2.15 15.36 -15.76
CA TRP A 146 -2.41 14.45 -14.65
C TRP A 146 -1.98 15.06 -13.33
N LEU A 147 -2.91 15.08 -12.40
CA LEU A 147 -2.71 15.67 -11.08
C LEU A 147 -3.19 14.71 -9.99
N GLY A 148 -2.40 14.51 -8.93
CA GLY A 148 -2.81 13.64 -7.86
C GLY A 148 -1.73 13.29 -6.85
N PHE A 149 -1.87 12.13 -6.24
CA PHE A 149 -0.94 11.71 -5.18
C PHE A 149 -0.91 10.20 -5.00
N SER A 150 0.13 9.74 -4.31
CA SER A 150 0.22 8.38 -3.80
C SER A 150 0.21 8.36 -2.28
N GLU A 151 -0.59 7.45 -1.72
CA GLU A 151 -0.63 7.20 -0.28
C GLU A 151 -0.32 5.73 0.03
N SER A 152 0.26 5.54 1.21
CA SER A 152 0.47 4.19 1.72
C SER A 152 -0.82 3.63 2.32
N TRP A 153 -1.05 2.32 2.19
CA TRP A 153 -2.15 1.58 2.81
C TRP A 153 -3.56 1.80 2.22
N VAL A 154 -3.71 2.55 1.13
CA VAL A 154 -5.02 3.07 0.67
C VAL A 154 -5.67 2.30 -0.47
N ILE A 155 -5.08 1.19 -0.88
CA ILE A 155 -5.56 0.43 -2.06
C ILE A 155 -7.05 0.04 -1.98
N GLU A 156 -7.58 -0.17 -0.76
CA GLU A 156 -8.99 -0.53 -0.55
C GLU A 156 -9.98 0.56 -0.97
N PHE A 157 -9.53 1.81 -1.09
CA PHE A 157 -10.37 2.94 -1.49
C PHE A 157 -10.39 3.20 -3.00
N PHE A 158 -9.58 2.51 -3.78
CA PHE A 158 -9.55 2.72 -5.24
C PHE A 158 -10.92 2.57 -5.90
N PRO A 159 -11.77 1.58 -5.56
CA PRO A 159 -13.11 1.51 -6.12
C PRO A 159 -14.00 2.72 -5.76
N ALA A 160 -13.88 3.24 -4.54
CA ALA A 160 -14.64 4.42 -4.12
C ALA A 160 -14.19 5.68 -4.87
N ILE A 161 -12.87 5.86 -5.01
CA ILE A 161 -12.29 6.95 -5.79
C ILE A 161 -12.70 6.84 -7.26
N ALA A 162 -12.66 5.63 -7.82
CA ALA A 162 -13.02 5.38 -9.22
C ALA A 162 -14.48 5.70 -9.55
N ARG A 163 -15.39 5.47 -8.61
CA ARG A 163 -16.81 5.86 -8.78
C ARG A 163 -17.04 7.36 -8.70
N SER A 164 -16.23 8.06 -7.90
CA SER A 164 -16.35 9.51 -7.71
C SER A 164 -15.60 10.32 -8.77
N PHE A 165 -14.56 9.72 -9.37
CA PHE A 165 -13.74 10.31 -10.44
C PHE A 165 -13.63 9.33 -11.62
N PRO A 166 -14.59 9.35 -12.57
CA PRO A 166 -14.65 8.37 -13.67
C PRO A 166 -13.39 8.32 -14.53
N ASP A 167 -12.72 9.45 -14.74
CA ASP A 167 -11.51 9.56 -15.58
C ASP A 167 -10.21 9.26 -14.81
N ALA A 168 -10.28 9.00 -13.49
CA ALA A 168 -9.09 8.77 -12.69
C ALA A 168 -8.39 7.47 -13.06
N LYS A 169 -7.05 7.48 -13.05
CA LYS A 169 -6.19 6.31 -13.23
C LYS A 169 -5.44 5.99 -11.93
N PHE A 170 -5.04 4.73 -11.78
CA PHE A 170 -4.49 4.20 -10.54
C PHE A 170 -3.16 3.51 -10.76
N LEU A 171 -2.17 3.83 -9.94
CA LEU A 171 -0.87 3.20 -9.90
C LEU A 171 -0.74 2.33 -8.66
N ILE A 172 -0.36 1.07 -8.82
CA ILE A 172 -0.04 0.18 -7.71
C ILE A 172 1.44 -0.14 -7.76
N ASN A 173 2.19 0.42 -6.81
CA ASN A 173 3.61 0.13 -6.65
C ASN A 173 3.79 -1.00 -5.64
N ILE A 174 4.34 -2.11 -6.11
CA ILE A 174 4.66 -3.29 -5.31
C ILE A 174 6.18 -3.28 -5.03
N ARG A 175 6.58 -3.70 -3.86
CA ARG A 175 7.97 -4.00 -3.52
C ARG A 175 8.03 -5.28 -2.72
N ASP A 176 9.14 -6.01 -2.85
CA ASP A 176 9.43 -7.19 -2.04
C ASP A 176 9.16 -6.91 -0.55
N PRO A 177 8.22 -7.65 0.09
CA PRO A 177 7.88 -7.42 1.49
C PRO A 177 9.06 -7.66 2.43
N ARG A 178 10.03 -8.50 2.06
CA ARG A 178 11.26 -8.74 2.81
C ARG A 178 12.11 -7.48 2.87
N ALA A 179 12.25 -6.81 1.73
CA ALA A 179 12.94 -5.52 1.64
C ALA A 179 12.22 -4.39 2.39
N THR A 180 10.88 -4.32 2.32
CA THR A 180 10.12 -3.28 3.01
C THR A 180 10.14 -3.46 4.52
N ILE A 181 10.03 -4.69 5.01
CA ILE A 181 10.09 -5.02 6.43
C ILE A 181 11.48 -4.73 6.98
N TYR A 182 12.53 -5.20 6.29
CA TYR A 182 13.91 -4.92 6.67
C TYR A 182 14.19 -3.41 6.75
N ALA A 183 13.83 -2.66 5.71
CA ALA A 183 14.02 -1.21 5.67
C ALA A 183 13.24 -0.49 6.81
N ASN A 184 12.09 -1.00 7.18
CA ASN A 184 11.30 -0.43 8.26
C ASN A 184 11.86 -0.76 9.65
N GLN A 185 12.44 -1.94 9.85
CA GLN A 185 13.10 -2.33 11.10
C GLN A 185 14.31 -1.44 11.40
N ASN A 186 15.11 -1.13 10.40
CA ASN A 186 16.30 -0.28 10.55
C ASN A 186 15.98 1.15 10.92
N VAL A 187 14.82 1.64 10.47
CA VAL A 187 14.35 3.01 10.81
C VAL A 187 13.79 3.10 12.21
N ARG A 188 13.22 2.02 12.70
CA ARG A 188 12.52 1.99 14.01
C ARG A 188 13.17 0.98 14.93
N LYS A 189 14.30 1.33 15.50
CA LYS A 189 15.08 0.47 16.43
C LYS A 189 14.26 -0.15 17.58
N LYS A 190 13.06 0.35 17.89
CA LYS A 190 12.26 -0.03 19.07
C LYS A 190 11.03 -0.93 18.83
N SER A 191 10.60 -1.24 17.59
CA SER A 191 9.35 -2.02 17.39
C SER A 191 9.52 -3.12 16.35
N LYS A 192 10.05 -4.25 16.77
CA LYS A 192 10.62 -5.22 15.83
C LYS A 192 9.62 -6.18 15.17
N ILE A 193 8.57 -6.62 15.83
CA ILE A 193 7.81 -7.80 15.36
C ILE A 193 6.35 -7.52 14.99
N ALA A 194 5.65 -6.64 15.67
CA ALA A 194 4.29 -6.24 15.31
C ALA A 194 4.20 -5.75 13.86
N GLN A 195 5.26 -5.12 13.38
CA GLN A 195 5.37 -4.62 12.03
C GLN A 195 5.51 -5.72 10.97
N ILE A 196 6.16 -6.85 11.27
CA ILE A 196 6.27 -7.97 10.32
C ILE A 196 4.89 -8.48 9.94
N LEU A 197 4.02 -8.71 10.93
CA LEU A 197 2.65 -9.14 10.69
C LEU A 197 1.85 -8.10 9.91
N SER A 198 1.88 -6.87 10.34
CA SER A 198 1.16 -5.77 9.71
C SER A 198 1.58 -5.60 8.24
N TYR A 199 2.89 -5.55 7.96
CA TYR A 199 3.40 -5.44 6.60
C TYR A 199 3.08 -6.66 5.73
N SER A 200 3.24 -7.87 6.26
CA SER A 200 2.89 -9.10 5.55
C SER A 200 1.41 -9.14 5.18
N ARG A 201 0.53 -8.76 6.09
CA ARG A 201 -0.92 -8.69 5.84
C ARG A 201 -1.27 -7.66 4.78
N HIS A 202 -0.67 -6.48 4.86
CA HIS A 202 -0.91 -5.44 3.88
C HIS A 202 -0.35 -5.79 2.51
N PHE A 203 0.81 -6.45 2.44
CA PHE A 203 1.33 -6.97 1.18
C PHE A 203 0.34 -7.96 0.56
N ARG A 204 -0.13 -8.93 1.32
CA ARG A 204 -1.13 -9.90 0.86
C ARG A 204 -2.45 -9.23 0.44
N LYS A 205 -2.92 -8.25 1.23
CA LYS A 205 -4.10 -7.46 0.88
C LYS A 205 -3.90 -6.68 -0.42
N GLN A 206 -2.74 -6.05 -0.58
CA GLN A 206 -2.40 -5.31 -1.79
C GLN A 206 -2.43 -6.21 -3.04
N ILE A 207 -1.83 -7.39 -2.97
CA ILE A 207 -1.80 -8.35 -4.08
C ILE A 207 -3.19 -8.90 -4.39
N ALA A 208 -3.96 -9.26 -3.37
CA ALA A 208 -5.32 -9.76 -3.54
C ALA A 208 -6.25 -8.73 -4.19
N LEU A 209 -6.20 -7.48 -3.72
CA LEU A 209 -7.01 -6.39 -4.28
C LEU A 209 -6.53 -6.00 -5.68
N ALA A 210 -5.22 -5.93 -5.93
CA ALA A 210 -4.69 -5.69 -7.27
C ALA A 210 -5.19 -6.73 -8.27
N ASN A 211 -5.14 -8.01 -7.91
CA ASN A 211 -5.66 -9.11 -8.74
C ASN A 211 -7.18 -9.00 -8.97
N SER A 212 -7.95 -8.59 -7.95
CA SER A 212 -9.38 -8.34 -8.07
C SER A 212 -9.68 -7.18 -9.02
N TYR A 213 -8.93 -6.10 -8.92
CA TYR A 213 -9.13 -4.90 -9.74
C TYR A 213 -8.80 -5.11 -11.22
N LEU A 214 -7.77 -5.92 -11.53
CA LEU A 214 -7.47 -6.30 -12.92
C LEU A 214 -8.59 -7.10 -13.60
N LYS A 215 -9.50 -7.69 -12.81
CA LYS A 215 -10.66 -8.43 -13.31
C LYS A 215 -11.93 -7.59 -13.30
N SER A 216 -11.93 -6.47 -12.60
CA SER A 216 -13.10 -5.60 -12.46
C SER A 216 -13.41 -4.89 -13.77
N LYS A 217 -14.67 -4.95 -14.23
CA LYS A 217 -15.12 -4.21 -15.42
C LYS A 217 -14.84 -2.70 -15.31
N HIS A 218 -14.93 -2.13 -14.10
CA HIS A 218 -14.79 -0.70 -13.87
C HIS A 218 -13.34 -0.24 -13.66
N LEU A 219 -12.41 -1.15 -13.32
CA LEU A 219 -11.05 -0.79 -12.91
C LEU A 219 -9.96 -1.34 -13.82
N LYS A 220 -10.17 -2.45 -14.54
CA LYS A 220 -9.12 -3.19 -15.27
C LYS A 220 -8.28 -2.32 -16.22
N ASN A 221 -8.91 -1.37 -16.91
CA ASN A 221 -8.23 -0.48 -17.87
C ASN A 221 -7.74 0.83 -17.21
N ARG A 222 -7.99 1.00 -15.92
CA ARG A 222 -7.67 2.20 -15.15
C ARG A 222 -6.55 1.96 -14.13
N ILE A 223 -5.98 0.75 -14.10
CA ILE A 223 -4.94 0.35 -13.15
C ILE A 223 -3.67 -0.06 -13.89
N HIS A 224 -2.55 0.48 -13.44
CA HIS A 224 -1.22 0.03 -13.84
C HIS A 224 -0.43 -0.44 -12.60
N ILE A 225 0.12 -1.65 -12.69
CA ILE A 225 0.90 -2.27 -11.62
C ILE A 225 2.36 -2.31 -12.06
N PHE A 226 3.25 -1.90 -11.18
CA PHE A 226 4.70 -2.00 -11.40
C PHE A 226 5.40 -2.30 -10.07
N THR A 227 6.66 -2.75 -10.14
CA THR A 227 7.46 -3.01 -8.95
C THR A 227 8.51 -1.93 -8.75
N TYR A 228 8.87 -1.70 -7.48
CA TYR A 228 10.01 -0.86 -7.12
C TYR A 228 11.29 -1.35 -7.80
N GLU A 229 11.46 -2.66 -7.84
CA GLU A 229 12.59 -3.32 -8.47
C GLU A 229 12.65 -3.00 -9.97
N SER A 230 11.53 -3.09 -10.68
CA SER A 230 11.47 -2.74 -12.11
C SER A 230 11.79 -1.27 -12.36
N LEU A 231 11.37 -0.38 -11.46
CA LEU A 231 11.70 1.05 -11.55
C LEU A 231 13.20 1.30 -11.37
N VAL A 232 13.85 0.57 -10.45
CA VAL A 232 15.25 0.77 -10.15
C VAL A 232 16.17 0.11 -11.19
N PHE A 233 15.82 -1.09 -11.66
CA PHE A 233 16.63 -1.83 -12.64
C PHE A 233 16.43 -1.34 -14.08
N TYR A 234 15.19 -0.96 -14.41
CA TYR A 234 14.76 -0.59 -15.76
C TYR A 234 13.95 0.71 -15.76
N PRO A 235 14.52 1.84 -15.25
CA PRO A 235 13.75 3.08 -15.05
C PRO A 235 13.09 3.57 -16.34
N LYS A 236 13.86 3.60 -17.46
CA LYS A 236 13.33 4.03 -18.76
C LYS A 236 12.16 3.18 -19.24
N LYS A 237 12.27 1.83 -19.15
CA LYS A 237 11.20 0.90 -19.56
C LYS A 237 9.97 1.06 -18.68
N THR A 238 10.17 1.16 -17.36
CA THR A 238 9.08 1.28 -16.38
C THR A 238 8.33 2.61 -16.54
N ILE A 239 9.05 3.73 -16.60
CA ILE A 239 8.43 5.05 -16.75
C ILE A 239 7.75 5.18 -18.12
N LYS A 240 8.34 4.68 -19.21
CA LYS A 240 7.69 4.67 -20.54
C LYS A 240 6.34 3.93 -20.50
N ARG A 241 6.26 2.78 -19.81
CA ARG A 241 5.00 2.03 -19.66
C ARG A 241 3.96 2.83 -18.88
N ILE A 242 4.37 3.51 -17.81
CA ILE A 242 3.47 4.38 -17.03
C ILE A 242 3.00 5.57 -17.89
N CYS A 243 3.90 6.22 -18.65
CA CYS A 243 3.54 7.30 -19.56
C CYS A 243 2.55 6.84 -20.64
N LYS A 244 2.80 5.66 -21.26
CA LYS A 244 1.86 5.06 -22.22
C LYS A 244 0.49 4.79 -21.59
N PHE A 245 0.46 4.27 -20.37
CA PHE A 245 -0.78 4.05 -19.63
C PHE A 245 -1.52 5.36 -19.33
N LEU A 246 -0.81 6.43 -19.05
CA LEU A 246 -1.37 7.77 -18.79
C LEU A 246 -1.71 8.55 -20.09
N ASP A 247 -1.31 8.03 -21.24
CA ASP A 247 -1.45 8.73 -22.50
C ASP A 247 -0.72 10.09 -22.49
N VAL A 248 0.56 10.07 -22.07
CA VAL A 248 1.46 11.21 -22.11
C VAL A 248 2.78 10.83 -22.78
N ARG A 249 3.38 11.79 -23.47
CA ARG A 249 4.72 11.60 -24.04
C ARG A 249 5.73 11.35 -22.94
N PHE A 250 6.59 10.37 -23.13
CA PHE A 250 7.71 10.10 -22.24
C PHE A 250 8.69 11.27 -22.26
N ASP A 251 9.10 11.72 -21.05
CA ASP A 251 10.16 12.71 -20.85
C ASP A 251 11.36 12.00 -20.21
N SER A 252 12.54 12.09 -20.86
CA SER A 252 13.77 11.46 -20.38
C SER A 252 14.22 12.00 -19.01
N LYS A 253 13.83 13.22 -18.64
CA LYS A 253 14.10 13.81 -17.33
C LYS A 253 13.59 12.94 -16.19
N SER A 254 12.47 12.23 -16.38
CA SER A 254 11.88 11.28 -15.41
C SER A 254 12.79 10.08 -15.08
N THR A 255 13.81 9.83 -15.88
CA THR A 255 14.75 8.69 -15.69
C THR A 255 16.19 9.13 -15.42
N GLN A 256 16.44 10.41 -15.40
CA GLN A 256 17.73 11.00 -15.01
C GLN A 256 17.65 11.45 -13.56
N TYR A 257 18.32 10.75 -12.67
CA TYR A 257 18.19 10.95 -11.21
C TYR A 257 18.46 12.40 -10.81
N LYS A 258 19.41 13.08 -11.48
CA LYS A 258 19.73 14.50 -11.28
C LYS A 258 18.57 15.47 -11.56
N ASN A 259 17.57 15.04 -12.32
CA ASN A 259 16.39 15.85 -12.65
C ASN A 259 15.18 15.52 -11.77
N ILE A 260 15.29 14.55 -10.86
CA ILE A 260 14.26 14.22 -9.91
C ILE A 260 14.33 15.21 -8.75
N TYR A 261 13.31 16.05 -8.63
CA TYR A 261 13.26 17.12 -7.63
C TYR A 261 12.53 16.68 -6.37
N ASP A 262 13.14 16.90 -5.21
CA ASP A 262 12.50 16.75 -3.91
C ASP A 262 11.81 18.07 -3.53
N PHE A 263 10.52 18.13 -3.77
CA PHE A 263 9.71 19.32 -3.46
C PHE A 263 9.70 19.66 -1.98
N GLN A 264 9.86 18.68 -1.09
CA GLN A 264 9.86 18.89 0.35
C GLN A 264 11.11 19.64 0.81
N ASN A 265 12.27 19.22 0.29
CA ASN A 265 13.56 19.77 0.66
C ASN A 265 14.02 20.90 -0.29
N LYS A 266 13.28 21.12 -1.39
CA LYS A 266 13.59 22.10 -2.43
C LYS A 266 14.98 21.92 -3.08
N GLU A 267 15.38 20.65 -3.26
CA GLU A 267 16.66 20.26 -3.85
C GLU A 267 16.49 19.04 -4.76
N ASN A 268 17.56 18.62 -5.43
CA ASN A 268 17.55 17.35 -6.15
C ASN A 268 17.36 16.17 -5.19
N PHE A 269 16.60 15.18 -5.61
CA PHE A 269 16.25 14.03 -4.76
C PHE A 269 17.49 13.19 -4.43
N LYS A 270 17.87 13.15 -3.17
CA LYS A 270 19.03 12.40 -2.64
C LYS A 270 18.66 11.06 -2.01
N GLY A 271 17.45 10.59 -2.23
CA GLY A 271 16.93 9.37 -1.63
C GLY A 271 15.90 9.63 -0.51
N ALA A 272 15.35 8.54 0.07
CA ALA A 272 14.45 8.68 1.19
C ALA A 272 15.20 9.16 2.44
N SER A 273 14.49 9.85 3.34
CA SER A 273 15.01 10.45 4.61
C SER A 273 15.77 9.50 5.55
N ILE A 274 15.98 8.25 5.16
CA ILE A 274 16.62 7.18 5.91
C ILE A 274 17.93 6.74 5.25
N SER A 275 18.23 7.30 4.08
CA SER A 275 19.49 7.05 3.41
C SER A 275 20.57 7.80 4.16
N LEU A 276 21.41 7.07 4.90
CA LEU A 276 22.61 7.62 5.53
C LEU A 276 23.59 8.19 4.48
N ILE A 277 23.49 7.69 3.26
CA ILE A 277 24.32 8.13 2.11
C ILE A 277 23.39 8.70 1.04
N PRO A 278 23.62 9.95 0.57
CA PRO A 278 22.89 10.54 -0.53
C PRO A 278 22.97 9.67 -1.79
N LEU A 279 21.87 9.58 -2.53
CA LEU A 279 21.82 8.84 -3.79
C LEU A 279 22.01 9.80 -4.96
N SER A 280 22.85 9.40 -5.92
CA SER A 280 23.03 10.08 -7.19
C SER A 280 22.41 9.33 -8.39
N ASN A 281 21.95 8.11 -8.17
CA ASN A 281 21.37 7.25 -9.21
C ASN A 281 20.28 6.31 -8.66
N PHE A 282 19.69 5.53 -9.57
CA PHE A 282 18.81 4.41 -9.23
C PHE A 282 19.63 3.24 -8.67
N ASP A 283 19.86 3.26 -7.36
CA ASP A 283 20.75 2.33 -6.67
C ASP A 283 20.18 0.89 -6.63
N LYS A 284 20.71 0.05 -7.51
CA LYS A 284 20.32 -1.36 -7.62
C LYS A 284 20.69 -2.17 -6.38
N LYS A 285 21.78 -1.85 -5.69
CA LYS A 285 22.25 -2.58 -4.50
C LYS A 285 21.21 -2.53 -3.38
N ARG A 286 20.50 -1.42 -3.23
CA ARG A 286 19.45 -1.26 -2.19
C ARG A 286 18.23 -2.16 -2.39
N THR A 287 17.98 -2.67 -3.57
CA THR A 287 16.91 -3.64 -3.78
C THR A 287 17.19 -4.97 -3.11
N TYR A 288 18.46 -5.32 -2.98
CA TYR A 288 18.90 -6.62 -2.46
C TYR A 288 19.64 -6.54 -1.13
N PHE A 289 19.89 -5.37 -0.59
CA PHE A 289 20.67 -5.18 0.65
C PHE A 289 20.11 -5.97 1.83
N TRP A 290 18.80 -6.19 1.88
CA TRP A 290 18.15 -7.01 2.89
C TRP A 290 18.60 -8.47 2.87
N LYS A 291 19.02 -9.02 1.72
CA LYS A 291 19.40 -10.44 1.58
C LYS A 291 20.54 -10.85 2.50
N GLN A 292 21.50 -9.98 2.69
CA GLN A 292 22.67 -10.21 3.53
C GLN A 292 22.42 -9.86 5.00
N ASN A 293 21.39 -9.10 5.29
CA ASN A 293 21.22 -8.44 6.59
C ASN A 293 19.93 -8.82 7.32
N ILE A 294 19.01 -9.54 6.69
CA ILE A 294 17.79 -9.98 7.34
C ILE A 294 18.04 -11.25 8.18
N ASN A 295 17.49 -11.29 9.37
CA ASN A 295 17.55 -12.48 10.19
C ASN A 295 16.80 -13.65 9.53
N ASP A 296 17.41 -14.85 9.48
CA ASP A 296 16.85 -16.04 8.83
C ASP A 296 15.46 -16.44 9.33
N ASN A 297 15.20 -16.32 10.64
CA ASN A 297 13.88 -16.66 11.18
C ASN A 297 12.83 -15.66 10.72
N ILE A 298 13.19 -14.38 10.60
CA ILE A 298 12.32 -13.34 10.04
C ILE A 298 12.07 -13.62 8.55
N LEU A 299 13.10 -13.96 7.80
CA LEU A 299 12.99 -14.33 6.39
C LEU A 299 12.04 -15.50 6.18
N LYS A 300 12.27 -16.61 6.90
CA LYS A 300 11.41 -17.80 6.87
C LYS A 300 9.96 -17.46 7.20
N TYR A 301 9.75 -16.60 8.18
CA TYR A 301 8.42 -16.21 8.61
C TYR A 301 7.69 -15.36 7.57
N ILE A 302 8.37 -14.39 6.94
CA ILE A 302 7.78 -13.59 5.86
C ILE A 302 7.46 -14.47 4.66
N GLU A 303 8.39 -15.35 4.26
CA GLU A 303 8.17 -16.27 3.15
C GLU A 303 7.03 -17.26 3.42
N PHE A 304 6.91 -17.75 4.64
CA PHE A 304 5.78 -18.58 5.05
C PHE A 304 4.44 -17.83 4.93
N LEU A 305 4.37 -16.60 5.46
CA LEU A 305 3.14 -15.80 5.43
C LEU A 305 2.75 -15.34 4.03
N CYS A 306 3.73 -15.03 3.18
CA CYS A 306 3.52 -14.37 1.88
C CYS A 306 3.86 -15.28 0.68
N TYR A 307 4.00 -16.59 0.89
CA TYR A 307 4.51 -17.52 -0.11
C TYR A 307 3.83 -17.40 -1.49
N HIS A 308 2.50 -17.47 -1.50
CA HIS A 308 1.74 -17.47 -2.76
C HIS A 308 1.78 -16.09 -3.43
N GLU A 309 1.77 -15.03 -2.65
CA GLU A 309 1.85 -13.65 -3.15
C GLU A 309 3.25 -13.34 -3.71
N LEU A 310 4.31 -13.80 -3.04
CA LEU A 310 5.68 -13.67 -3.54
C LEU A 310 5.84 -14.38 -4.88
N LYS A 311 5.35 -15.63 -5.00
CA LYS A 311 5.36 -16.36 -6.28
C LYS A 311 4.54 -15.67 -7.36
N ALA A 312 3.37 -15.15 -7.02
CA ALA A 312 2.50 -14.42 -7.96
C ALA A 312 3.17 -13.14 -8.49
N CYS A 313 4.02 -12.51 -7.69
CA CYS A 313 4.82 -11.33 -8.08
C CYS A 313 6.16 -11.69 -8.75
N GLY A 314 6.49 -12.98 -8.92
CA GLY A 314 7.75 -13.41 -9.53
C GLY A 314 8.98 -13.29 -8.64
N TYR A 315 8.81 -13.09 -7.33
CA TYR A 315 9.94 -13.03 -6.39
C TYR A 315 10.50 -14.42 -6.11
N LYS A 316 11.83 -14.55 -6.20
CA LYS A 316 12.54 -15.79 -5.84
C LYS A 316 12.42 -16.05 -4.33
N LEU A 317 12.07 -17.28 -3.98
CA LEU A 317 12.02 -17.74 -2.59
C LEU A 317 13.34 -18.39 -2.21
N PHE A 318 13.75 -18.22 -0.95
CA PHE A 318 14.95 -18.85 -0.39
C PHE A 318 14.61 -20.14 0.37
N ASN A 319 13.37 -20.26 0.84
CA ASN A 319 12.90 -21.43 1.57
C ASN A 319 11.88 -22.21 0.75
N ASN A 320 12.03 -23.53 0.71
CA ASN A 320 11.03 -24.39 0.10
C ASN A 320 9.85 -24.58 1.07
N LEU A 321 8.63 -24.29 0.60
CA LEU A 321 7.42 -24.42 1.41
C LEU A 321 7.17 -25.88 1.85
N GLU A 322 7.47 -26.85 1.01
CA GLU A 322 7.32 -28.27 1.36
C GLU A 322 8.20 -28.64 2.55
N THR A 323 9.45 -28.18 2.55
CA THR A 323 10.36 -28.34 3.70
C THR A 323 9.81 -27.67 4.96
N LEU A 324 9.22 -26.48 4.80
CA LEU A 324 8.59 -25.75 5.90
C LEU A 324 7.33 -26.45 6.42
N LEU A 325 6.58 -27.14 5.56
CA LEU A 325 5.32 -27.81 5.92
C LEU A 325 5.50 -29.26 6.37
N THR A 326 6.41 -30.03 5.74
CA THR A 326 6.49 -31.48 5.91
C THR A 326 7.45 -31.90 7.02
N LYS A 327 8.66 -31.38 7.04
CA LYS A 327 9.68 -31.84 8.00
C LYS A 327 9.56 -31.28 9.42
N ASN A 328 8.83 -30.18 9.64
CA ASN A 328 8.89 -29.49 10.93
C ASN A 328 7.63 -28.71 11.32
N LYS A 329 6.44 -29.21 11.02
CA LYS A 329 5.18 -28.56 11.42
C LYS A 329 5.15 -28.12 12.89
N LYS A 330 5.72 -28.94 13.78
CA LYS A 330 5.85 -28.68 15.21
C LYS A 330 6.98 -27.68 15.51
N LYS A 331 8.16 -27.86 14.90
CA LYS A 331 9.35 -27.00 15.09
C LYS A 331 9.17 -25.59 14.55
N ILE A 332 8.54 -25.42 13.40
CA ILE A 332 8.21 -24.08 12.85
C ILE A 332 7.19 -23.37 13.75
N LYS A 333 6.18 -24.12 14.20
CA LYS A 333 5.19 -23.62 15.13
C LYS A 333 5.83 -23.17 16.46
N GLU A 334 6.86 -23.86 16.91
CA GLU A 334 7.59 -23.58 18.16
C GLU A 334 8.68 -22.54 18.03
N SER A 335 9.45 -22.52 16.93
CA SER A 335 10.44 -21.47 16.67
C SER A 335 9.77 -20.12 16.45
N PHE A 336 8.67 -20.08 15.71
CA PHE A 336 7.88 -18.85 15.58
C PHE A 336 7.21 -18.44 16.89
N LYS A 337 6.88 -19.39 17.79
CA LYS A 337 6.37 -19.07 19.12
C LYS A 337 7.46 -18.49 20.04
N LYS A 338 8.64 -19.09 20.11
CA LYS A 338 9.71 -18.67 21.01
C LYS A 338 10.28 -17.30 20.63
N ASP A 339 10.60 -17.09 19.35
CA ASP A 339 11.25 -15.87 18.88
C ASP A 339 10.28 -14.69 18.72
N LEU A 340 9.03 -14.97 18.32
CA LEU A 340 8.02 -13.96 18.06
C LEU A 340 7.25 -13.52 19.31
N LEU A 341 7.13 -14.37 20.34
CA LEU A 341 6.32 -14.08 21.50
C LEU A 341 7.12 -13.47 22.67
N ARG A 342 8.44 -13.64 22.71
CA ARG A 342 9.28 -13.15 23.82
C ARG A 342 9.48 -11.63 23.89
N LYS A 343 9.26 -10.89 22.77
CA LYS A 343 9.69 -9.48 22.66
C LYS A 343 8.62 -8.53 22.15
N VAL A 344 7.34 -8.89 22.19
CA VAL A 344 6.29 -8.12 21.52
C VAL A 344 5.31 -7.53 22.50
N ASN A 345 5.35 -6.23 22.60
CA ASN A 345 4.24 -5.45 23.13
C ASN A 345 3.16 -5.37 22.02
N TRP A 346 2.25 -6.35 22.00
CA TRP A 346 1.19 -6.45 21.00
C TRP A 346 0.17 -5.37 21.25
N ARG A 347 0.19 -4.34 20.43
CA ARG A 347 -0.96 -3.45 20.33
C ARG A 347 -2.12 -4.24 19.73
N SER A 348 -3.34 -3.93 20.15
CA SER A 348 -4.58 -4.61 19.72
C SER A 348 -4.78 -4.65 18.20
N ASP A 349 -4.16 -3.75 17.48
CA ASP A 349 -4.23 -3.53 16.04
C ASP A 349 -3.22 -4.37 15.22
N SER A 350 -2.20 -4.94 15.84
CA SER A 350 -1.17 -5.73 15.16
C SER A 350 -1.51 -7.22 15.02
N GLY A 351 -2.62 -7.66 15.63
CA GLY A 351 -3.14 -9.02 15.56
C GLY A 351 -2.42 -10.03 16.44
N ASN A 352 -2.82 -11.29 16.34
CA ASN A 352 -2.30 -12.38 17.13
C ASN A 352 -1.45 -13.34 16.27
N PRO A 353 -0.12 -13.45 16.50
CA PRO A 353 0.77 -14.30 15.69
C PRO A 353 0.39 -15.77 15.69
N LYS A 354 -0.06 -16.30 16.83
CA LYS A 354 -0.52 -17.70 16.92
C LYS A 354 -1.69 -17.95 15.97
N LYS A 355 -2.60 -16.98 15.88
CA LYS A 355 -3.76 -17.03 14.99
C LYS A 355 -3.33 -16.95 13.52
N GLU A 356 -2.39 -16.06 13.18
CA GLU A 356 -1.85 -15.92 11.82
C GLU A 356 -1.17 -17.20 11.35
N ILE A 357 -0.27 -17.76 12.16
CA ILE A 357 0.39 -19.02 11.85
C ILE A 357 -0.64 -20.13 11.61
N ARG A 358 -1.69 -20.21 12.43
CA ARG A 358 -2.76 -21.20 12.26
C ARG A 358 -3.51 -20.99 10.94
N PHE A 359 -3.81 -19.75 10.58
CA PHE A 359 -4.48 -19.44 9.32
C PHE A 359 -3.62 -19.78 8.11
N GLU A 360 -2.33 -19.45 8.14
CA GLU A 360 -1.44 -19.76 7.03
C GLU A 360 -1.23 -21.26 6.88
N PHE A 361 -1.06 -22.01 7.97
CA PHE A 361 -1.06 -23.48 7.89
C PHE A 361 -2.34 -24.03 7.25
N SER A 362 -3.50 -23.51 7.64
CA SER A 362 -4.77 -23.91 7.03
C SER A 362 -4.83 -23.55 5.56
N ARG A 363 -4.33 -22.37 5.17
CA ARG A 363 -4.26 -21.94 3.78
C ARG A 363 -3.35 -22.84 2.94
N HIS A 364 -2.19 -23.23 3.46
CA HIS A 364 -1.24 -24.08 2.75
C HIS A 364 -1.70 -25.54 2.63
N THR A 365 -2.33 -26.08 3.66
CA THR A 365 -2.70 -27.49 3.74
C THR A 365 -4.06 -27.82 3.13
N LYS A 366 -5.02 -26.91 3.14
CA LYS A 366 -6.34 -27.13 2.55
C LYS A 366 -6.28 -27.08 1.02
N LYS A 367 -6.54 -28.20 0.37
CA LYS A 367 -6.56 -28.33 -1.10
C LYS A 367 -7.76 -27.59 -1.72
N LYS A 368 -8.94 -27.60 -1.07
CA LYS A 368 -10.14 -26.88 -1.49
C LYS A 368 -10.83 -26.26 -0.27
N VAL A 369 -11.23 -25.00 -0.37
CA VAL A 369 -12.19 -24.36 0.52
C VAL A 369 -13.50 -24.30 -0.26
N THR A 370 -14.42 -25.17 0.07
CA THR A 370 -15.66 -25.37 -0.70
C THR A 370 -16.77 -24.40 -0.32
N LYS A 371 -16.77 -23.90 0.92
CA LYS A 371 -17.83 -23.02 1.43
C LYS A 371 -17.35 -21.57 1.52
N THR A 372 -18.13 -20.65 0.95
CA THR A 372 -17.89 -19.19 1.07
C THR A 372 -17.66 -18.73 2.51
N LYS A 373 -18.35 -19.39 3.46
CA LYS A 373 -18.21 -19.15 4.89
C LYS A 373 -16.78 -19.40 5.38
N ASP A 374 -16.15 -20.49 4.96
CA ASP A 374 -14.78 -20.84 5.33
C ASP A 374 -13.74 -19.91 4.65
N ILE A 375 -14.00 -19.49 3.41
CA ILE A 375 -13.16 -18.50 2.73
C ILE A 375 -13.11 -17.20 3.54
N LYS A 376 -14.24 -16.65 3.91
CA LYS A 376 -14.36 -15.42 4.72
C LYS A 376 -13.73 -15.54 6.11
N LYS A 377 -13.65 -16.74 6.65
CA LYS A 377 -13.01 -17.00 7.96
C LYS A 377 -11.48 -16.88 7.89
N TYR A 378 -10.88 -17.32 6.78
CA TYR A 378 -9.43 -17.40 6.63
C TYR A 378 -8.84 -16.33 5.71
N PHE A 379 -9.63 -15.77 4.81
CA PHE A 379 -9.19 -14.88 3.75
C PHE A 379 -10.05 -13.61 3.69
N ILE A 380 -9.43 -12.51 3.24
CA ILE A 380 -10.10 -11.22 3.08
C ILE A 380 -11.21 -11.30 2.02
N ASN A 381 -10.92 -11.96 0.92
CA ASN A 381 -11.85 -12.22 -0.19
C ASN A 381 -11.42 -13.46 -0.96
N ASP A 382 -12.22 -13.86 -1.95
CA ASP A 382 -11.95 -15.00 -2.81
C ASP A 382 -10.65 -14.87 -3.60
N ASP A 383 -10.29 -13.66 -4.03
CA ASP A 383 -9.05 -13.43 -4.77
C ASP A 383 -7.81 -13.73 -3.96
N PHE A 384 -7.88 -13.51 -2.64
CA PHE A 384 -6.81 -13.87 -1.71
C PHE A 384 -6.53 -15.38 -1.70
N TYR A 385 -7.58 -16.19 -1.84
CA TYR A 385 -7.47 -17.64 -1.94
C TYR A 385 -7.12 -18.09 -3.37
N LYS A 386 -7.68 -17.46 -4.40
CA LYS A 386 -7.44 -17.77 -5.81
C LYS A 386 -5.98 -17.58 -6.23
N ILE A 387 -5.23 -16.71 -5.58
CA ILE A 387 -3.78 -16.58 -5.79
C ILE A 387 -3.07 -17.91 -5.52
N LYS A 388 -3.47 -18.63 -4.47
CA LYS A 388 -2.94 -19.97 -4.17
C LYS A 388 -3.28 -20.97 -5.27
N LEU A 389 -4.53 -20.99 -5.74
CA LEU A 389 -5.03 -22.02 -6.66
C LEU A 389 -4.49 -21.89 -8.08
N LYS A 390 -4.29 -20.66 -8.55
CA LYS A 390 -4.08 -20.40 -9.98
C LYS A 390 -2.63 -20.09 -10.37
N ASN A 391 -1.71 -19.98 -9.41
CA ASN A 391 -0.30 -19.59 -9.65
C ASN A 391 -0.12 -18.49 -10.74
N LYS A 392 -1.15 -17.64 -10.92
CA LYS A 392 -1.15 -16.61 -11.95
C LYS A 392 -0.14 -15.54 -11.57
N LYS A 393 0.83 -15.34 -12.45
CA LYS A 393 1.73 -14.18 -12.37
C LYS A 393 0.90 -12.90 -12.47
N ILE A 394 1.09 -12.00 -11.55
CA ILE A 394 0.64 -10.62 -11.71
C ILE A 394 1.66 -9.99 -12.64
N ASN A 395 1.20 -9.54 -13.81
CA ASN A 395 2.09 -8.88 -14.78
C ASN A 395 2.62 -7.57 -14.17
N THR A 396 3.73 -7.68 -13.47
CA THR A 396 4.44 -6.56 -12.84
C THR A 396 5.64 -6.10 -13.66
N PHE A 397 5.96 -6.84 -14.75
CA PHE A 397 7.13 -6.61 -15.60
C PHE A 397 6.75 -6.21 -17.02
#